data_6ab7acaef93d0d661bc0c0ca4a4549e8
#
_entry.id   6ab7acaef93d0d661bc0c0ca4a4549e8
#
_cell.length_a   1.000
_cell.length_b   1.000
_cell.length_c   1.000
_cell.angle_alpha   90.00
_cell.angle_beta   90.00
_cell.angle_gamma   90.00
#
_symmetry.space_group_name_H-M   'P 1'
#
loop_
_entity.id
_entity.type
_entity.pdbx_description
1 polymer ?
#
loop_
_entity_poly.entity_id
_entity_poly.type
_entity_poly.pdbx_seq_one_letter_code
_entity_poly.pdbx_strand_id
1 'polypeptide(L)'
;SAQFKNSEKEEFFYGEHSYVLQGKFKVDSYSKHAAGRVTFTHVPSDYDEFEAIYQVLGKTPHGTAAMMPMAMEIYGRNREVGEKCIRLLCYPSNVNTVLSLLKDKFGSQEGFTSDDGYHQRYLPAAVLEGATPQNGYNPTEPYTVNMIASVNKHQDMQLYDGRVMYIYIMGKGWDTEQRSIEIVKTSTSELCQIFNCPALLTQCKRIQGTWNGLK
;
A
#
# COMPACT_ATOMS: atom_id res chain seq x y z
N SER A 1 7.75 -18.70 7.76
CA SER A 1 6.61 -17.80 7.67
C SER A 1 6.32 -17.16 9.01
N ALA A 2 6.00 -15.87 9.01
CA ALA A 2 5.60 -15.19 10.23
C ALA A 2 4.26 -15.75 10.72
N GLN A 3 4.20 -16.18 11.98
CA GLN A 3 2.97 -16.60 12.61
C GLN A 3 2.45 -15.47 13.48
N PHE A 4 1.17 -15.13 13.31
CA PHE A 4 0.51 -14.08 14.08
C PHE A 4 -0.31 -14.72 15.20
N LYS A 5 -0.12 -14.22 16.42
CA LYS A 5 -0.98 -14.62 17.56
C LYS A 5 -2.36 -13.99 17.41
N ASN A 6 -3.40 -14.67 17.88
CA ASN A 6 -4.78 -14.16 17.80
C ASN A 6 -4.93 -12.77 18.46
N SER A 7 -4.18 -12.50 19.55
CA SER A 7 -4.18 -11.21 20.23
C SER A 7 -3.56 -10.06 19.42
N GLU A 8 -2.93 -10.35 18.27
CA GLU A 8 -2.33 -9.37 17.35
C GLU A 8 -3.22 -9.07 16.16
N LYS A 9 -4.42 -9.63 16.12
CA LYS A 9 -5.37 -9.51 15.03
C LYS A 9 -6.53 -8.62 15.44
N GLU A 10 -6.80 -7.57 14.65
CA GLU A 10 -7.94 -6.70 14.82
C GLU A 10 -8.77 -6.72 13.53
N GLU A 11 -10.08 -6.97 13.66
CA GLU A 11 -11.02 -6.94 12.55
C GLU A 11 -12.04 -5.82 12.76
N PHE A 12 -12.31 -5.10 11.70
CA PHE A 12 -13.32 -4.03 11.72
C PHE A 12 -14.04 -3.97 10.38
N PHE A 13 -15.21 -3.32 10.37
CA PHE A 13 -16.14 -3.34 9.26
C PHE A 13 -16.48 -1.93 8.79
N TYR A 14 -16.72 -1.81 7.50
CA TYR A 14 -17.38 -0.67 6.90
C TYR A 14 -18.48 -1.21 5.97
N GLY A 15 -19.75 -1.10 6.42
CA GLY A 15 -20.84 -1.78 5.74
C GLY A 15 -20.62 -3.30 5.70
N GLU A 16 -20.63 -3.87 4.51
CA GLU A 16 -20.37 -5.30 4.28
C GLU A 16 -18.88 -5.62 4.06
N HIS A 17 -18.03 -4.60 3.94
CA HIS A 17 -16.61 -4.78 3.78
C HIS A 17 -15.94 -4.99 5.14
N SER A 18 -15.01 -5.91 5.21
CA SER A 18 -14.21 -6.11 6.42
C SER A 18 -12.71 -5.94 6.14
N TYR A 19 -12.02 -5.57 7.20
CA TYR A 19 -10.60 -5.25 7.19
C TYR A 19 -9.95 -5.89 8.38
N VAL A 20 -8.82 -6.55 8.17
CA VAL A 20 -8.09 -7.23 9.23
C VAL A 20 -6.67 -6.71 9.28
N LEU A 21 -6.29 -6.20 10.45
CA LEU A 21 -4.94 -5.74 10.74
C LEU A 21 -4.24 -6.75 11.64
N GLN A 22 -3.05 -7.19 11.26
CA GLN A 22 -2.24 -8.14 12.04
C GLN A 22 -0.80 -7.64 12.13
N GLY A 23 -0.14 -7.99 13.24
CA GLY A 23 1.26 -7.67 13.50
C GLY A 23 1.44 -6.47 14.40
N LYS A 24 2.69 -6.27 14.84
CA LYS A 24 3.05 -5.20 15.80
C LYS A 24 4.21 -4.38 15.28
N PHE A 25 3.93 -3.42 14.43
CA PHE A 25 4.87 -2.37 14.11
C PHE A 25 4.59 -1.19 15.04
N LYS A 26 5.59 -0.85 15.86
CA LYS A 26 5.49 0.31 16.75
C LYS A 26 6.17 1.52 16.11
N VAL A 27 5.58 2.70 16.28
CA VAL A 27 6.15 3.94 15.74
C VAL A 27 7.54 4.22 16.30
N ASP A 28 7.71 4.05 17.61
CA ASP A 28 8.97 4.39 18.29
C ASP A 28 10.02 3.31 18.18
N SER A 29 9.59 2.07 18.01
CA SER A 29 10.50 0.96 17.85
C SER A 29 9.76 -0.23 17.24
N TYR A 30 10.41 -0.91 16.33
CA TYR A 30 9.98 -2.21 15.87
C TYR A 30 11.19 -3.13 15.79
N SER A 31 10.96 -4.39 16.08
CA SER A 31 12.04 -5.36 16.03
C SER A 31 12.43 -5.64 14.58
N LYS A 32 13.71 -5.93 14.38
CA LYS A 32 14.22 -6.40 13.10
C LYS A 32 13.39 -7.61 12.65
N HIS A 33 12.96 -7.60 11.38
CA HIS A 33 12.09 -8.62 10.79
C HIS A 33 10.67 -8.68 11.38
N ALA A 34 10.22 -7.67 12.11
CA ALA A 34 8.81 -7.61 12.50
C ALA A 34 7.93 -7.71 11.24
N ALA A 35 6.89 -8.54 11.33
CA ALA A 35 5.97 -8.76 10.22
C ALA A 35 4.61 -8.14 10.52
N GLY A 36 3.95 -7.67 9.48
CA GLY A 36 2.58 -7.16 9.55
C GLY A 36 1.84 -7.49 8.28
N ARG A 37 0.53 -7.55 8.37
CA ARG A 37 -0.32 -7.77 7.21
C ARG A 37 -1.66 -7.08 7.39
N VAL A 38 -2.25 -6.68 6.27
CA VAL A 38 -3.61 -6.15 6.24
C VAL A 38 -4.38 -6.90 5.17
N THR A 39 -5.58 -7.33 5.52
CA THR A 39 -6.46 -8.05 4.63
C THR A 39 -7.72 -7.24 4.38
N PHE A 40 -8.09 -7.09 3.11
CA PHE A 40 -9.25 -6.34 2.64
C PHE A 40 -10.19 -7.29 1.89
N THR A 41 -11.48 -7.30 2.23
CA THR A 41 -12.45 -8.05 1.43
C THR A 41 -12.71 -7.40 0.07
N HIS A 42 -12.60 -6.08 0.03
CA HIS A 42 -12.81 -5.27 -1.18
C HIS A 42 -11.89 -4.06 -1.18
N VAL A 43 -11.62 -3.53 -2.34
CA VAL A 43 -11.05 -2.19 -2.47
C VAL A 43 -12.08 -1.19 -1.95
N PRO A 44 -11.69 -0.18 -1.15
CA PRO A 44 -12.63 0.84 -0.71
C PRO A 44 -13.37 1.47 -1.89
N SER A 45 -14.69 1.60 -1.79
CA SER A 45 -15.55 1.99 -2.91
C SER A 45 -15.47 3.46 -3.28
N ASP A 46 -15.19 4.31 -2.29
CA ASP A 46 -15.15 5.76 -2.45
C ASP A 46 -14.21 6.41 -1.43
N TYR A 47 -14.12 7.75 -1.47
CA TYR A 47 -13.29 8.51 -0.56
C TYR A 47 -13.73 8.36 0.90
N ASP A 48 -15.05 8.35 1.17
CA ASP A 48 -15.55 8.29 2.54
C ASP A 48 -15.17 6.97 3.22
N GLU A 49 -15.28 5.86 2.49
CA GLU A 49 -14.82 4.56 2.97
C GLU A 49 -13.31 4.55 3.18
N PHE A 50 -12.55 5.05 2.21
CA PHE A 50 -11.09 5.13 2.31
C PHE A 50 -10.66 5.94 3.54
N GLU A 51 -11.27 7.11 3.75
CA GLU A 51 -10.97 7.95 4.91
C GLU A 51 -11.31 7.24 6.22
N ALA A 52 -12.49 6.61 6.30
CA ALA A 52 -12.92 5.91 7.51
C ALA A 52 -11.97 4.77 7.87
N ILE A 53 -11.51 4.00 6.90
CA ILE A 53 -10.54 2.91 7.10
C ILE A 53 -9.19 3.47 7.50
N TYR A 54 -8.76 4.55 6.88
CA TYR A 54 -7.50 5.18 7.21
C TYR A 54 -7.47 5.69 8.66
N GLN A 55 -8.59 6.16 9.21
CA GLN A 55 -8.66 6.57 10.61
C GLN A 55 -8.32 5.42 11.59
N VAL A 56 -8.47 4.19 11.16
CA VAL A 56 -8.11 3.00 11.94
C VAL A 56 -6.73 2.48 11.54
N LEU A 57 -6.53 2.16 10.28
CA LEU A 57 -5.27 1.59 9.77
C LEU A 57 -4.10 2.56 9.89
N GLY A 58 -4.36 3.85 9.72
CA GLY A 58 -3.33 4.89 9.75
C GLY A 58 -2.66 5.08 11.12
N LYS A 59 -3.19 4.49 12.18
CA LYS A 59 -2.58 4.53 13.52
C LYS A 59 -1.33 3.67 13.61
N THR A 60 -1.10 2.79 12.66
CA THR A 60 0.07 1.92 12.62
C THR A 60 0.84 2.12 11.31
N PRO A 61 2.18 1.95 11.32
CA PRO A 61 2.98 2.09 10.10
C PRO A 61 2.58 1.09 9.00
N HIS A 62 2.36 -0.17 9.36
CA HIS A 62 2.00 -1.19 8.37
C HIS A 62 0.55 -1.04 7.88
N GLY A 63 -0.36 -0.58 8.73
CA GLY A 63 -1.72 -0.24 8.30
C GLY A 63 -1.73 0.89 7.28
N THR A 64 -0.93 1.92 7.52
CA THR A 64 -0.75 3.02 6.57
C THR A 64 -0.15 2.55 5.25
N ALA A 65 0.91 1.75 5.30
CA ALA A 65 1.56 1.22 4.11
C ALA A 65 0.59 0.41 3.23
N ALA A 66 -0.26 -0.41 3.85
CA ALA A 66 -1.24 -1.24 3.15
C ALA A 66 -2.32 -0.42 2.43
N MET A 67 -2.57 0.81 2.86
CA MET A 67 -3.52 1.69 2.19
C MET A 67 -3.02 2.18 0.83
N MET A 68 -1.70 2.14 0.58
CA MET A 68 -1.16 2.66 -0.69
C MET A 68 -1.62 1.87 -1.91
N PRO A 69 -1.56 0.53 -1.96
CA PRO A 69 -2.12 -0.21 -3.09
C PRO A 69 -3.61 0.06 -3.32
N MET A 70 -4.37 0.26 -2.24
CA MET A 70 -5.80 0.59 -2.34
C MET A 70 -6.01 1.97 -2.95
N ALA A 71 -5.24 2.97 -2.54
CA ALA A 71 -5.29 4.31 -3.12
C ALA A 71 -4.89 4.30 -4.61
N MET A 72 -3.88 3.51 -4.97
CA MET A 72 -3.46 3.33 -6.36
C MET A 72 -4.59 2.71 -7.20
N GLU A 73 -5.27 1.70 -6.69
CA GLU A 73 -6.39 1.07 -7.38
C GLU A 73 -7.55 2.04 -7.58
N ILE A 74 -7.89 2.81 -6.56
CA ILE A 74 -8.94 3.84 -6.65
C ILE A 74 -8.54 4.90 -7.71
N TYR A 75 -7.29 5.33 -7.72
CA TYR A 75 -6.78 6.25 -8.73
C TYR A 75 -6.93 5.69 -10.16
N GLY A 76 -6.69 4.40 -10.32
CA GLY A 76 -6.90 3.74 -11.62
C GLY A 76 -8.35 3.67 -12.06
N ARG A 77 -9.30 3.65 -11.11
CA ARG A 77 -10.74 3.62 -11.38
C ARG A 77 -11.33 5.01 -11.61
N ASN A 78 -10.90 5.98 -10.79
CA ASN A 78 -11.40 7.34 -10.80
C ASN A 78 -10.27 8.28 -10.35
N ARG A 79 -9.80 9.13 -11.27
CA ARG A 79 -8.63 10.01 -11.02
C ARG A 79 -8.91 11.04 -9.93
N GLU A 80 -10.09 11.65 -9.95
CA GLU A 80 -10.45 12.67 -8.97
C GLU A 80 -10.52 12.09 -7.56
N VAL A 81 -11.23 10.98 -7.38
CA VAL A 81 -11.34 10.30 -6.09
C VAL A 81 -9.99 9.76 -5.65
N GLY A 82 -9.24 9.13 -6.55
CA GLY A 82 -7.91 8.59 -6.25
C GLY A 82 -6.92 9.67 -5.83
N GLU A 83 -6.93 10.82 -6.48
CA GLU A 83 -6.09 11.95 -6.08
C GLU A 83 -6.41 12.41 -4.65
N LYS A 84 -7.69 12.50 -4.30
CA LYS A 84 -8.09 12.84 -2.92
C LYS A 84 -7.59 11.82 -1.91
N CYS A 85 -7.65 10.53 -2.24
CA CYS A 85 -7.13 9.47 -1.38
C CYS A 85 -5.60 9.57 -1.21
N ILE A 86 -4.87 9.80 -2.31
CA ILE A 86 -3.41 9.96 -2.28
C ILE A 86 -3.03 11.20 -1.45
N ARG A 87 -3.73 12.32 -1.61
CA ARG A 87 -3.44 13.54 -0.84
C ARG A 87 -3.73 13.37 0.64
N LEU A 88 -4.70 12.57 1.00
CA LEU A 88 -4.98 12.23 2.40
C LEU A 88 -3.87 11.36 2.99
N LEU A 89 -3.43 10.36 2.25
CA LEU A 89 -2.50 9.32 2.71
C LEU A 89 -1.05 9.79 2.74
N CYS A 90 -0.64 10.66 1.81
CA CYS A 90 0.76 11.03 1.62
C CYS A 90 1.13 12.33 2.33
N TYR A 91 2.37 12.36 2.81
CA TYR A 91 2.94 13.56 3.42
C TYR A 91 2.98 14.72 2.41
N PRO A 92 2.53 15.92 2.79
CA PRO A 92 2.29 17.00 1.83
C PRO A 92 3.50 17.39 0.96
N SER A 93 4.72 17.32 1.51
CA SER A 93 5.91 17.72 0.73
C SER A 93 6.23 16.77 -0.43
N ASN A 94 5.72 15.53 -0.40
CA ASN A 94 6.06 14.52 -1.39
C ASN A 94 4.87 14.07 -2.26
N VAL A 95 3.66 14.51 -1.96
CA VAL A 95 2.45 14.02 -2.61
C VAL A 95 2.43 14.29 -4.12
N ASN A 96 2.93 15.42 -4.57
CA ASN A 96 2.94 15.75 -6.00
C ASN A 96 3.90 14.84 -6.78
N THR A 97 5.02 14.45 -6.18
CA THR A 97 5.93 13.46 -6.79
C THR A 97 5.25 12.11 -6.93
N VAL A 98 4.54 11.65 -5.90
CA VAL A 98 3.78 10.39 -5.92
C VAL A 98 2.73 10.43 -7.03
N LEU A 99 1.94 11.50 -7.10
CA LEU A 99 0.91 11.66 -8.14
C LEU A 99 1.50 11.67 -9.55
N SER A 100 2.64 12.33 -9.75
CA SER A 100 3.32 12.37 -11.04
C SER A 100 3.77 10.97 -11.48
N LEU A 101 4.39 10.20 -10.57
CA LEU A 101 4.83 8.83 -10.86
C LEU A 101 3.65 7.91 -11.15
N LEU A 102 2.56 8.06 -10.41
CA LEU A 102 1.36 7.24 -10.58
C LEU A 102 0.68 7.54 -11.92
N LYS A 103 0.57 8.82 -12.28
CA LYS A 103 0.06 9.25 -13.58
C LYS A 103 0.91 8.69 -14.73
N ASP A 104 2.22 8.66 -14.55
CA ASP A 104 3.14 8.08 -15.54
C ASP A 104 2.86 6.59 -15.76
N LYS A 105 2.61 5.83 -14.69
CA LYS A 105 2.34 4.39 -14.79
C LYS A 105 0.93 4.05 -15.27
N PHE A 106 -0.05 4.88 -15.01
CA PHE A 106 -1.44 4.66 -15.42
C PHE A 106 -1.85 5.41 -16.69
N GLY A 107 -0.95 6.23 -17.23
CA GLY A 107 -1.25 7.09 -18.37
C GLY A 107 -1.97 8.36 -17.97
N SER A 108 -2.06 9.31 -18.91
CA SER A 108 -2.61 10.64 -18.67
C SER A 108 -4.13 10.69 -18.72
N GLN A 109 -4.79 9.67 -19.26
CA GLN A 109 -6.23 9.63 -19.45
C GLN A 109 -6.88 8.65 -18.48
N GLU A 110 -7.98 9.09 -17.87
CA GLU A 110 -8.81 8.20 -17.05
C GLU A 110 -9.35 7.04 -17.89
N GLY A 111 -9.45 5.87 -17.27
CA GLY A 111 -9.94 4.67 -17.94
C GLY A 111 -8.92 3.99 -18.86
N PHE A 112 -7.68 4.47 -18.88
CA PHE A 112 -6.63 3.79 -19.64
C PHE A 112 -6.37 2.40 -19.05
N THR A 113 -6.51 1.38 -19.87
CA THR A 113 -6.39 -0.02 -19.46
C THR A 113 -5.38 -0.82 -20.28
N SER A 114 -4.71 -0.19 -21.23
CA SER A 114 -3.74 -0.86 -22.10
C SER A 114 -2.53 -1.35 -21.30
N ASP A 115 -2.07 -2.54 -21.62
CA ASP A 115 -0.81 -3.08 -21.13
C ASP A 115 0.20 -3.10 -22.27
N ASP A 116 0.99 -2.05 -22.35
CA ASP A 116 2.08 -1.94 -23.33
C ASP A 116 3.45 -2.25 -22.70
N GLY A 117 3.45 -2.80 -21.47
CA GLY A 117 4.66 -3.10 -20.72
C GLY A 117 5.23 -1.89 -19.97
N TYR A 118 4.79 -0.68 -20.28
CA TYR A 118 5.18 0.55 -19.58
C TYR A 118 4.03 1.09 -18.73
N HIS A 119 2.84 1.22 -19.30
CA HIS A 119 1.63 1.57 -18.55
C HIS A 119 1.03 0.27 -18.00
N GLN A 120 0.87 0.21 -16.71
CA GLN A 120 0.52 -1.02 -16.00
C GLN A 120 -0.64 -0.79 -15.04
N ARG A 121 -1.86 -0.91 -15.57
CA ARG A 121 -3.10 -0.74 -14.78
C ARG A 121 -3.17 -1.70 -13.60
N TYR A 122 -2.56 -2.87 -13.71
CA TYR A 122 -2.54 -3.91 -12.69
C TYR A 122 -1.48 -3.71 -11.61
N LEU A 123 -0.70 -2.63 -11.66
CA LEU A 123 0.40 -2.38 -10.71
C LEU A 123 -0.03 -2.52 -9.22
N PRO A 124 -1.18 -1.98 -8.78
CA PRO A 124 -1.62 -2.17 -7.40
C PRO A 124 -1.83 -3.62 -7.01
N ALA A 125 -2.30 -4.46 -7.94
CA ALA A 125 -2.52 -5.87 -7.69
C ALA A 125 -1.21 -6.65 -7.51
N ALA A 126 -0.11 -6.18 -8.07
CA ALA A 126 1.18 -6.87 -8.03
C ALA A 126 1.76 -7.04 -6.63
N VAL A 127 1.28 -6.27 -5.64
CA VAL A 127 1.70 -6.37 -4.24
C VAL A 127 0.67 -7.06 -3.34
N LEU A 128 -0.36 -7.65 -3.93
CA LEU A 128 -1.34 -8.44 -3.21
C LEU A 128 -0.96 -9.92 -3.23
N GLU A 129 -1.16 -10.60 -2.11
CA GLU A 129 -0.81 -12.01 -1.95
C GLU A 129 -1.42 -12.87 -3.06
N GLY A 130 -0.63 -13.74 -3.63
CA GLY A 130 -1.06 -14.64 -4.71
C GLY A 130 -0.97 -14.07 -6.12
N ALA A 131 -0.80 -12.75 -6.29
CA ALA A 131 -0.63 -12.14 -7.60
C ALA A 131 0.78 -12.40 -8.15
N THR A 132 0.85 -12.90 -9.38
CA THR A 132 2.11 -13.16 -10.08
C THR A 132 2.00 -12.74 -11.54
N PRO A 133 3.12 -12.46 -12.22
CA PRO A 133 3.07 -12.22 -13.67
C PRO A 133 2.40 -13.36 -14.42
N GLN A 134 2.66 -14.61 -14.02
CA GLN A 134 2.18 -15.81 -14.68
C GLN A 134 0.66 -15.99 -14.57
N ASN A 135 0.07 -15.58 -13.44
CA ASN A 135 -1.39 -15.70 -13.27
C ASN A 135 -2.16 -14.43 -13.65
N GLY A 136 -1.51 -13.48 -14.33
CA GLY A 136 -2.16 -12.23 -14.74
C GLY A 136 -2.35 -11.24 -13.58
N TYR A 137 -1.51 -11.31 -12.54
CA TYR A 137 -1.62 -10.49 -11.34
C TYR A 137 -3.02 -10.57 -10.70
N ASN A 138 -3.62 -11.75 -10.72
CA ASN A 138 -4.90 -12.00 -10.04
C ASN A 138 -4.62 -12.54 -8.64
N PRO A 139 -4.83 -11.73 -7.59
CA PRO A 139 -4.54 -12.14 -6.22
C PRO A 139 -5.54 -13.14 -5.69
N THR A 140 -5.17 -13.81 -4.60
CA THR A 140 -6.12 -14.57 -3.79
C THR A 140 -7.04 -13.61 -3.04
N GLU A 141 -8.26 -14.06 -2.77
CA GLU A 141 -9.23 -13.31 -1.98
C GLU A 141 -9.39 -13.95 -0.59
N PRO A 142 -9.56 -13.14 0.45
CA PRO A 142 -9.52 -11.67 0.49
C PRO A 142 -8.13 -11.13 0.19
N TYR A 143 -8.06 -9.86 -0.24
CA TYR A 143 -6.79 -9.23 -0.63
C TYR A 143 -5.89 -8.98 0.56
N THR A 144 -4.67 -9.48 0.51
CA THR A 144 -3.72 -9.34 1.62
C THR A 144 -2.44 -8.64 1.16
N VAL A 145 -2.07 -7.61 1.91
CA VAL A 145 -0.77 -6.94 1.79
C VAL A 145 0.13 -7.46 2.89
N ASN A 146 1.25 -8.08 2.52
CA ASN A 146 2.23 -8.60 3.47
C ASN A 146 3.42 -7.65 3.57
N MET A 147 3.87 -7.38 4.78
CA MET A 147 4.92 -6.42 5.06
C MET A 147 5.90 -6.93 6.10
N ILE A 148 7.15 -6.48 6.00
CA ILE A 148 8.17 -6.68 7.02
C ILE A 148 8.87 -5.37 7.34
N ALA A 149 9.32 -5.22 8.58
CA ALA A 149 10.14 -4.08 8.96
C ALA A 149 11.53 -4.18 8.31
N SER A 150 12.13 -3.03 8.04
CA SER A 150 13.50 -2.97 7.54
C SER A 150 14.45 -3.69 8.50
N VAL A 151 15.43 -4.39 7.92
CA VAL A 151 16.51 -5.04 8.69
C VAL A 151 17.60 -4.07 9.08
N ASN A 152 17.61 -2.89 8.49
CA ASN A 152 18.62 -1.86 8.70
C ASN A 152 18.06 -0.73 9.56
N LYS A 153 18.30 -0.80 10.86
CA LYS A 153 17.81 0.21 11.81
C LYS A 153 18.29 1.62 11.50
N HIS A 154 19.47 1.76 10.90
CA HIS A 154 20.01 3.07 10.54
C HIS A 154 19.27 3.73 9.38
N GLN A 155 18.36 3.01 8.70
CA GLN A 155 17.47 3.59 7.71
C GLN A 155 16.32 4.37 8.36
N ASP A 156 16.02 4.10 9.62
CA ASP A 156 15.05 4.88 10.36
C ASP A 156 15.65 6.24 10.69
N MET A 157 14.95 7.31 10.30
CA MET A 157 15.44 8.67 10.49
C MET A 157 14.55 9.44 11.44
N GLN A 158 15.18 10.17 12.36
CA GLN A 158 14.48 11.14 13.18
C GLN A 158 14.44 12.46 12.40
N LEU A 159 13.24 12.94 12.13
CA LEU A 159 13.00 14.27 11.57
C LEU A 159 12.77 15.28 12.68
N TYR A 160 12.91 16.57 12.35
CA TYR A 160 12.64 17.66 13.29
C TYR A 160 11.25 17.53 13.93
N ASP A 161 10.25 17.12 13.16
CA ASP A 161 8.83 17.10 13.51
C ASP A 161 8.25 15.67 13.57
N GLY A 162 9.09 14.65 13.56
CA GLY A 162 8.60 13.28 13.55
C GLY A 162 9.65 12.23 13.28
N ARG A 163 9.21 11.08 12.82
CA ARG A 163 10.08 9.96 12.50
C ARG A 163 9.68 9.30 11.18
N VAL A 164 10.67 8.97 10.36
CA VAL A 164 10.51 8.17 9.15
C VAL A 164 10.94 6.73 9.42
N MET A 165 10.08 5.81 9.06
CA MET A 165 10.29 4.37 9.23
C MET A 165 10.31 3.70 7.85
N TYR A 166 11.15 2.69 7.69
CA TYR A 166 11.29 1.92 6.45
C TYR A 166 10.59 0.57 6.60
N ILE A 167 9.66 0.30 5.72
CA ILE A 167 8.90 -0.95 5.66
C ILE A 167 9.03 -1.51 4.25
N TYR A 168 9.04 -2.83 4.12
CA TYR A 168 8.96 -3.51 2.83
C TYR A 168 7.59 -4.13 2.65
N ILE A 169 6.97 -3.82 1.49
CA ILE A 169 5.79 -4.52 1.00
C ILE A 169 6.26 -5.64 0.09
N MET A 170 5.70 -6.83 0.26
CA MET A 170 6.06 -8.01 -0.54
C MET A 170 5.32 -8.01 -1.87
N GLY A 171 5.99 -8.44 -2.94
CA GLY A 171 5.38 -8.56 -4.26
C GLY A 171 6.21 -9.40 -5.19
N LYS A 172 5.55 -10.14 -6.08
CA LYS A 172 6.18 -11.08 -7.03
C LYS A 172 6.48 -10.48 -8.40
N GLY A 173 6.14 -9.22 -8.60
CA GLY A 173 6.31 -8.54 -9.89
C GLY A 173 7.71 -7.97 -10.16
N TRP A 174 8.68 -8.19 -9.29
CA TRP A 174 10.05 -7.66 -9.42
C TRP A 174 11.05 -8.74 -9.04
N ASP A 175 12.30 -8.60 -9.51
CA ASP A 175 13.36 -9.54 -9.15
C ASP A 175 13.66 -9.50 -7.65
N THR A 176 13.67 -8.29 -7.08
CA THR A 176 13.65 -8.12 -5.63
C THR A 176 12.19 -8.07 -5.19
N GLU A 177 11.73 -9.08 -4.48
CA GLU A 177 10.33 -9.20 -4.07
C GLU A 177 9.91 -8.24 -2.94
N GLN A 178 10.85 -7.48 -2.42
CA GLN A 178 10.62 -6.50 -1.36
C GLN A 178 10.63 -5.10 -1.94
N ARG A 179 9.52 -4.36 -1.78
CA ARG A 179 9.38 -2.99 -2.26
C ARG A 179 9.37 -2.05 -1.07
N SER A 180 10.39 -1.22 -0.97
CA SER A 180 10.52 -0.29 0.15
C SER A 180 9.47 0.81 0.11
N ILE A 181 8.97 1.16 1.28
CA ILE A 181 8.07 2.28 1.50
C ILE A 181 8.52 3.01 2.77
N GLU A 182 8.51 4.33 2.70
CA GLU A 182 8.86 5.18 3.82
C GLU A 182 7.58 5.73 4.45
N ILE A 183 7.43 5.52 5.75
CA ILE A 183 6.27 5.96 6.53
C ILE A 183 6.72 7.02 7.51
N VAL A 184 6.00 8.15 7.56
CA VAL A 184 6.29 9.22 8.51
C VAL A 184 5.20 9.28 9.58
N LYS A 185 5.62 9.49 10.82
CA LYS A 185 4.75 9.84 11.95
C LYS A 185 5.25 11.17 12.50
N THR A 186 4.45 12.22 12.33
CA THR A 186 4.77 13.54 12.89
C THR A 186 4.35 13.64 14.36
N SER A 187 4.90 14.59 15.08
CA SER A 187 4.58 14.81 16.50
C SER A 187 3.14 15.31 16.72
N THR A 188 2.51 15.88 15.69
CA THR A 188 1.20 16.53 15.80
C THR A 188 0.05 15.71 15.26
N SER A 189 0.31 14.54 14.64
CA SER A 189 -0.72 13.68 14.07
C SER A 189 -0.73 12.31 14.75
N GLU A 190 -1.90 11.77 15.01
CA GLU A 190 -2.05 10.39 15.48
C GLU A 190 -1.90 9.38 14.34
N LEU A 191 -2.05 9.83 13.09
CA LEU A 191 -1.98 8.98 11.92
C LEU A 191 -0.62 9.08 11.27
N CYS A 192 -0.10 7.94 10.84
CA CYS A 192 1.06 7.86 9.97
C CYS A 192 0.67 8.25 8.55
N GLN A 193 1.65 8.71 7.76
CA GLN A 193 1.45 9.03 6.34
C GLN A 193 2.57 8.38 5.51
N ILE A 194 2.30 8.19 4.23
CA ILE A 194 3.32 7.79 3.28
C ILE A 194 4.27 8.98 3.08
N PHE A 195 5.55 8.79 3.40
CA PHE A 195 6.56 9.80 3.15
C PHE A 195 7.10 9.71 1.73
N ASN A 196 7.43 8.48 1.29
CA ASN A 196 7.87 8.22 -0.07
C ASN A 196 7.67 6.73 -0.41
N CYS A 197 7.39 6.42 -1.68
CA CYS A 197 7.17 5.04 -2.11
C CYS A 197 7.56 4.80 -3.59
N PRO A 198 8.73 5.28 -4.06
CA PRO A 198 9.08 5.16 -5.46
C PRO A 198 9.17 3.70 -5.93
N ALA A 199 9.57 2.78 -5.04
CA ALA A 199 9.68 1.37 -5.38
C ALA A 199 8.33 0.71 -5.74
N LEU A 200 7.21 1.20 -5.19
CA LEU A 200 5.87 0.73 -5.55
C LEU A 200 5.39 1.27 -6.89
N LEU A 201 6.02 2.33 -7.38
CA LEU A 201 5.64 3.05 -8.58
C LEU A 201 6.59 2.77 -9.75
N THR A 202 7.47 1.78 -9.59
CA THR A 202 8.35 1.29 -10.66
C THR A 202 7.65 0.19 -11.45
N GLN A 203 8.04 0.08 -12.71
CA GLN A 203 7.52 -0.94 -13.60
C GLN A 203 7.72 -2.35 -13.02
N CYS A 204 6.66 -3.11 -12.93
CA CYS A 204 6.73 -4.53 -12.60
C CYS A 204 6.89 -5.37 -13.87
N LYS A 205 7.20 -6.65 -13.68
CA LYS A 205 7.31 -7.61 -14.81
C LYS A 205 6.01 -7.62 -15.58
N ARG A 206 6.14 -7.70 -16.91
CA ARG A 206 5.00 -7.71 -17.79
C ARG A 206 4.10 -8.91 -17.51
N ILE A 207 2.82 -8.68 -17.56
CA ILE A 207 1.77 -9.69 -17.37
C ILE A 207 1.90 -10.80 -18.43
N GLN A 208 1.72 -12.05 -18.01
CA GLN A 208 1.72 -13.23 -18.88
C GLN A 208 0.34 -13.88 -19.00
N GLY A 209 -0.69 -13.20 -18.55
CA GLY A 209 -2.06 -13.67 -18.60
C GLY A 209 -3.00 -12.50 -18.72
N THR A 210 -4.23 -12.70 -18.30
CA THR A 210 -5.23 -11.63 -18.28
C THR A 210 -5.50 -11.20 -16.86
N TRP A 211 -5.39 -9.91 -16.59
CA TRP A 211 -5.82 -9.34 -15.31
C TRP A 211 -7.33 -9.15 -15.30
N ASN A 212 -7.99 -9.66 -14.28
CA ASN A 212 -9.45 -9.65 -14.16
C ASN A 212 -10.01 -8.48 -13.34
N GLY A 213 -9.14 -7.59 -12.88
CA GLY A 213 -9.54 -6.49 -11.99
C GLY A 213 -9.61 -6.91 -10.53
N LEU A 214 -9.82 -5.92 -9.66
CA LEU A 214 -10.03 -6.11 -8.23
C LEU A 214 -11.47 -5.75 -7.88
N LYS A 215 -12.02 -6.45 -6.89
CA LYS A 215 -13.34 -6.13 -6.34
C LYS A 215 -13.31 -4.87 -5.48
#